data_8da2ccf308173502e3d9b7e244f2193b
#
_entry.id   8da2ccf308173502e3d9b7e244f2193b
#
_cell.length_a   1.000
_cell.length_b   1.000
_cell.length_c   1.000
_cell.angle_alpha   90.00
_cell.angle_beta   90.00
_cell.angle_gamma   90.00
#
_symmetry.space_group_name_H-M   'P 1'
#
loop_
_entity.id
_entity.type
_entity.pdbx_description
1 polymer ?
#
loop_
_entity_poly.entity_id
_entity_poly.type
_entity_poly.pdbx_seq_one_letter_code
_entity_poly.pdbx_strand_id
1 'polypeptide(L)'
;MDVQNILSTIDLAELRNHIIQTSIVAWKNYITESSLDRWLKNFDGAALGNAVVEQTIAAWLLLNFTYYTDTEVRELCKIIYRKFIHRKLQEEYYQRSSEDVQTKIQRILTRTIFLPLGNPSESGALILYNFRTANALPKRVFNQPIDWSTKLSDGNIDDIVLIDDVTLSGSQAIDYVGRLPVNNIQTTLMTFFATPIAINNLKKA
;
A
#
# COMPACT_ATOMS: atom_id res chain seq x y z
N MET A 1 11.28 16.93 -25.30
CA MET A 1 12.57 17.06 -24.59
C MET A 1 13.35 15.79 -24.90
N ASP A 2 14.48 15.91 -25.56
CA ASP A 2 15.23 14.74 -26.03
C ASP A 2 15.95 14.10 -24.84
N VAL A 3 15.61 12.84 -24.55
CA VAL A 3 16.15 12.06 -23.43
C VAL A 3 17.68 11.97 -23.50
N GLN A 4 18.26 11.91 -24.71
CA GLN A 4 19.71 11.89 -24.92
C GLN A 4 20.38 13.19 -24.46
N ASN A 5 19.74 14.34 -24.62
CA ASN A 5 20.30 15.62 -24.16
C ASN A 5 20.28 15.76 -22.63
N ILE A 6 19.30 15.15 -21.93
CA ILE A 6 19.26 15.14 -20.47
C ILE A 6 20.36 14.22 -19.93
N LEU A 7 20.51 13.04 -20.52
CA LEU A 7 21.48 12.04 -20.07
C LEU A 7 22.94 12.48 -20.27
N SER A 8 23.23 13.32 -21.27
CA SER A 8 24.59 13.85 -21.50
C SER A 8 25.07 14.87 -20.43
N THR A 9 24.15 15.39 -19.63
CA THR A 9 24.44 16.34 -18.54
C THR A 9 24.50 15.70 -17.16
N ILE A 10 24.19 14.42 -17.04
CA ILE A 10 24.13 13.72 -15.76
C ILE A 10 25.39 12.87 -15.58
N ASP A 11 26.14 13.13 -14.51
CA ASP A 11 27.29 12.33 -14.13
C ASP A 11 26.86 11.09 -13.32
N LEU A 12 27.18 9.89 -13.82
CA LEU A 12 26.92 8.64 -13.13
C LEU A 12 27.58 8.58 -11.74
N ALA A 13 28.78 9.15 -11.58
CA ALA A 13 29.46 9.18 -10.29
C ALA A 13 28.73 10.07 -9.28
N GLU A 14 28.18 11.19 -9.72
CA GLU A 14 27.36 12.08 -8.89
C GLU A 14 26.06 11.38 -8.47
N LEU A 15 25.34 10.72 -9.40
CA LEU A 15 24.15 9.95 -9.08
C LEU A 15 24.43 8.85 -8.05
N ARG A 16 25.52 8.12 -8.20
CA ARG A 16 25.95 7.07 -7.25
C ARG A 16 26.14 7.64 -5.85
N ASN A 17 26.85 8.75 -5.73
CA ASN A 17 27.03 9.44 -4.46
C ASN A 17 25.69 9.86 -3.85
N HIS A 18 24.77 10.43 -4.62
CA HIS A 18 23.44 10.81 -4.14
C HIS A 18 22.64 9.60 -3.67
N ILE A 19 22.68 8.47 -4.39
CA ILE A 19 22.01 7.23 -3.97
C ILE A 19 22.55 6.74 -2.61
N ILE A 20 23.87 6.72 -2.43
CA ILE A 20 24.47 6.26 -1.17
C ILE A 20 24.12 7.22 -0.03
N GLN A 21 24.20 8.53 -0.23
CA GLN A 21 23.80 9.51 0.78
C GLN A 21 22.29 9.37 1.14
N THR A 22 21.44 9.21 0.14
CA THR A 22 20.00 8.97 0.35
C THR A 22 19.78 7.66 1.13
N SER A 23 20.54 6.61 0.81
CA SER A 23 20.46 5.33 1.53
C SER A 23 20.83 5.48 3.01
N ILE A 24 21.87 6.22 3.32
CA ILE A 24 22.30 6.47 4.71
C ILE A 24 21.24 7.26 5.48
N VAL A 25 20.70 8.32 4.88
CA VAL A 25 19.82 9.26 5.57
C VAL A 25 18.37 8.75 5.64
N ALA A 26 17.85 8.24 4.51
CA ALA A 26 16.43 7.90 4.38
C ALA A 26 16.15 6.39 4.39
N TRP A 27 17.07 5.55 3.86
CA TRP A 27 16.83 4.12 3.68
C TRP A 27 17.57 3.24 4.69
N LYS A 28 17.99 3.78 5.82
CA LYS A 28 18.68 3.04 6.91
C LYS A 28 19.91 2.25 6.43
N ASN A 29 20.65 2.81 5.48
CA ASN A 29 21.82 2.19 4.86
C ASN A 29 21.50 0.85 4.14
N TYR A 30 20.29 0.72 3.59
CA TYR A 30 19.85 -0.49 2.89
C TYR A 30 20.64 -0.74 1.60
N ILE A 31 21.05 0.32 0.91
CA ILE A 31 21.90 0.24 -0.29
C ILE A 31 23.31 0.65 0.11
N THR A 32 24.26 -0.28 -0.08
CA THR A 32 25.70 -0.04 0.09
C THR A 32 26.38 0.16 -1.26
N GLU A 33 27.57 0.75 -1.31
CA GLU A 33 28.34 0.91 -2.54
C GLU A 33 28.50 -0.42 -3.29
N SER A 34 28.88 -1.49 -2.58
CA SER A 34 29.09 -2.80 -3.18
C SER A 34 27.79 -3.42 -3.75
N SER A 35 26.65 -3.17 -3.10
CA SER A 35 25.34 -3.65 -3.60
C SER A 35 24.88 -2.85 -4.82
N LEU A 36 25.11 -1.53 -4.81
CA LEU A 36 24.82 -0.65 -5.92
C LEU A 36 25.67 -1.02 -7.15
N ASP A 37 26.99 -1.23 -6.97
CA ASP A 37 27.89 -1.64 -8.03
C ASP A 37 27.50 -2.97 -8.66
N ARG A 38 27.11 -3.94 -7.84
CA ARG A 38 26.64 -5.22 -8.30
C ARG A 38 25.35 -5.11 -9.12
N TRP A 39 24.44 -4.25 -8.64
CA TRP A 39 23.16 -4.04 -9.34
C TRP A 39 23.37 -3.31 -10.66
N LEU A 40 24.21 -2.26 -10.72
CA LEU A 40 24.51 -1.52 -11.94
C LEU A 40 25.18 -2.38 -13.01
N LYS A 41 25.95 -3.40 -12.65
CA LYS A 41 26.56 -4.35 -13.61
C LYS A 41 25.55 -5.16 -14.42
N ASN A 42 24.28 -5.23 -14.00
CA ASN A 42 23.23 -5.85 -14.81
C ASN A 42 22.84 -5.02 -16.05
N PHE A 43 23.23 -3.75 -16.10
CA PHE A 43 23.03 -2.84 -17.22
C PHE A 43 24.32 -2.78 -18.04
N ASP A 44 24.47 -3.72 -18.94
CA ASP A 44 25.71 -4.00 -19.69
C ASP A 44 25.75 -3.36 -21.07
N GLY A 45 24.71 -2.63 -21.46
CA GLY A 45 24.57 -2.02 -22.77
C GLY A 45 23.80 -2.85 -23.78
N ALA A 46 23.29 -4.02 -23.40
CA ALA A 46 22.57 -4.90 -24.32
C ALA A 46 21.27 -4.29 -24.87
N ALA A 47 20.61 -3.42 -24.10
CA ALA A 47 19.35 -2.81 -24.50
C ALA A 47 19.51 -1.52 -25.32
N LEU A 48 20.49 -0.65 -24.96
CA LEU A 48 20.69 0.67 -25.58
C LEU A 48 22.03 0.81 -26.33
N GLY A 49 22.82 -0.26 -26.42
CA GLY A 49 24.10 -0.26 -27.08
C GLY A 49 25.24 0.45 -26.30
N ASN A 50 24.98 0.91 -25.07
CA ASN A 50 25.96 1.63 -24.24
C ASN A 50 25.69 1.38 -22.75
N ALA A 51 26.61 0.67 -22.09
CA ALA A 51 26.50 0.33 -20.68
C ALA A 51 26.43 1.56 -19.76
N VAL A 52 27.21 2.61 -20.03
CA VAL A 52 27.22 3.82 -19.22
C VAL A 52 25.87 4.52 -19.27
N VAL A 53 25.24 4.60 -20.45
CA VAL A 53 23.92 5.19 -20.63
C VAL A 53 22.86 4.40 -19.85
N GLU A 54 22.87 3.08 -19.97
CA GLU A 54 21.93 2.22 -19.23
C GLU A 54 22.12 2.36 -17.72
N GLN A 55 23.35 2.34 -17.23
CA GLN A 55 23.65 2.54 -15.80
C GLN A 55 23.24 3.90 -15.29
N THR A 56 23.42 4.96 -16.10
CA THR A 56 22.98 6.31 -15.75
C THR A 56 21.47 6.40 -15.63
N ILE A 57 20.73 5.82 -16.57
CA ILE A 57 19.26 5.74 -16.51
C ILE A 57 18.81 4.95 -15.28
N ALA A 58 19.41 3.79 -15.04
CA ALA A 58 19.08 2.94 -13.90
C ALA A 58 19.34 3.66 -12.57
N ALA A 59 20.49 4.31 -12.43
CA ALA A 59 20.84 5.11 -11.25
C ALA A 59 19.87 6.28 -11.04
N TRP A 60 19.51 6.98 -12.12
CA TRP A 60 18.55 8.07 -12.06
C TRP A 60 17.16 7.59 -11.63
N LEU A 61 16.68 6.47 -12.18
CA LEU A 61 15.42 5.85 -11.78
C LEU A 61 15.45 5.44 -10.30
N LEU A 62 16.54 4.82 -9.84
CA LEU A 62 16.70 4.41 -8.44
C LEU A 62 16.69 5.62 -7.49
N LEU A 63 17.35 6.72 -7.85
CA LEU A 63 17.36 7.95 -7.04
C LEU A 63 15.97 8.59 -6.94
N ASN A 64 15.15 8.44 -7.97
CA ASN A 64 13.77 8.95 -7.99
C ASN A 64 12.75 7.92 -7.51
N PHE A 65 13.19 6.73 -7.11
CA PHE A 65 12.32 5.70 -6.55
C PHE A 65 12.00 6.01 -5.08
N THR A 66 10.72 6.01 -4.74
CA THR A 66 10.28 6.19 -3.36
C THR A 66 10.29 4.85 -2.64
N TYR A 67 11.19 4.69 -1.69
CA TYR A 67 11.28 3.50 -0.85
C TYR A 67 10.72 3.80 0.53
N TYR A 68 9.82 2.94 1.01
CA TYR A 68 9.27 3.00 2.36
C TYR A 68 9.88 1.89 3.21
N THR A 69 10.51 2.27 4.31
CA THR A 69 11.03 1.34 5.30
C THR A 69 9.89 0.66 6.07
N ASP A 70 10.16 -0.49 6.71
CA ASP A 70 9.16 -1.16 7.56
C ASP A 70 8.57 -0.25 8.64
N THR A 71 9.35 0.70 9.14
CA THR A 71 8.90 1.67 10.13
C THR A 71 7.87 2.62 9.53
N GLU A 72 8.14 3.14 8.32
CA GLU A 72 7.22 4.03 7.62
C GLU A 72 5.95 3.30 7.19
N VAL A 73 6.05 2.08 6.69
CA VAL A 73 4.90 1.22 6.39
C VAL A 73 4.02 1.03 7.62
N ARG A 74 4.60 0.79 8.80
CA ARG A 74 3.85 0.67 10.05
C ARG A 74 3.16 1.98 10.44
N GLU A 75 3.81 3.12 10.26
CA GLU A 75 3.19 4.42 10.54
C GLU A 75 2.05 4.73 9.54
N LEU A 76 2.22 4.39 8.26
CA LEU A 76 1.15 4.48 7.27
C LEU A 76 -0.05 3.59 7.67
N CYS A 77 0.20 2.37 8.12
CA CYS A 77 -0.85 1.49 8.66
C CYS A 77 -1.61 2.10 9.82
N LYS A 78 -0.93 2.80 10.75
CA LYS A 78 -1.58 3.50 11.86
C LYS A 78 -2.41 4.69 11.37
N ILE A 79 -1.92 5.42 10.37
CA ILE A 79 -2.63 6.57 9.80
C ILE A 79 -3.93 6.13 9.14
N ILE A 80 -3.90 5.10 8.27
CA ILE A 80 -5.12 4.63 7.58
C ILE A 80 -6.12 4.02 8.57
N TYR A 81 -5.67 3.31 9.60
CA TYR A 81 -6.54 2.81 10.67
C TYR A 81 -7.23 3.95 11.42
N ARG A 82 -6.48 4.96 11.86
CA ARG A 82 -7.05 6.13 12.56
C ARG A 82 -8.07 6.86 11.69
N LYS A 83 -7.79 7.03 10.39
CA LYS A 83 -8.74 7.65 9.44
C LYS A 83 -10.02 6.82 9.30
N PHE A 84 -9.90 5.50 9.25
CA PHE A 84 -11.07 4.60 9.19
C PHE A 84 -11.94 4.73 10.44
N ILE A 85 -11.35 4.57 11.62
CA ILE A 85 -12.08 4.67 12.89
C ILE A 85 -12.72 6.05 13.06
N HIS A 86 -11.98 7.12 12.74
CA HIS A 86 -12.51 8.47 12.83
C HIS A 86 -13.74 8.68 11.91
N ARG A 87 -13.66 8.21 10.66
CA ARG A 87 -14.80 8.25 9.74
C ARG A 87 -16.00 7.49 10.29
N LYS A 88 -15.79 6.26 10.78
CA LYS A 88 -16.87 5.45 11.34
C LYS A 88 -17.51 6.07 12.58
N LEU A 89 -16.72 6.64 13.47
CA LEU A 89 -17.23 7.36 14.63
C LEU A 89 -18.02 8.62 14.24
N GLN A 90 -17.62 9.31 13.16
CA GLN A 90 -18.40 10.43 12.63
C GLN A 90 -19.74 9.97 12.05
N GLU A 91 -19.77 8.89 11.26
CA GLU A 91 -20.99 8.29 10.72
C GLU A 91 -21.97 7.94 11.85
N GLU A 92 -21.48 7.36 12.96
CA GLU A 92 -22.27 7.01 14.13
C GLU A 92 -22.67 8.20 15.02
N TYR A 93 -21.90 9.30 15.02
CA TYR A 93 -22.21 10.49 15.81
C TYR A 93 -23.61 11.03 15.49
N TYR A 94 -24.01 10.99 14.23
CA TYR A 94 -25.33 11.40 13.81
C TYR A 94 -26.47 10.49 14.28
N GLN A 95 -26.16 9.27 14.75
CA GLN A 95 -27.14 8.30 15.26
C GLN A 95 -27.43 8.45 16.77
N ARG A 96 -26.84 9.45 17.45
CA ARG A 96 -27.06 9.79 18.88
C ARG A 96 -26.94 8.61 19.85
N SER A 97 -25.95 7.73 19.68
CA SER A 97 -25.68 6.67 20.64
C SER A 97 -25.02 7.24 21.92
N SER A 98 -25.52 6.83 23.10
CA SER A 98 -24.96 7.20 24.41
C SER A 98 -23.75 6.38 24.83
N GLU A 99 -23.29 5.42 24.00
CA GLU A 99 -22.12 4.59 24.27
C GLU A 99 -20.83 5.41 24.35
N ASP A 100 -19.91 5.00 25.21
CA ASP A 100 -18.57 5.55 25.24
C ASP A 100 -17.78 5.21 23.98
N VAL A 101 -16.74 6.01 23.69
CA VAL A 101 -15.94 5.88 22.44
C VAL A 101 -15.27 4.53 22.32
N GLN A 102 -14.78 3.93 23.41
CA GLN A 102 -14.08 2.66 23.38
C GLN A 102 -15.04 1.51 23.02
N THR A 103 -16.23 1.51 23.58
CA THR A 103 -17.30 0.55 23.26
C THR A 103 -17.71 0.66 21.79
N LYS A 104 -17.84 1.90 21.26
CA LYS A 104 -18.12 2.13 19.84
C LYS A 104 -17.03 1.54 18.96
N ILE A 105 -15.76 1.79 19.26
CA ILE A 105 -14.61 1.23 18.49
C ILE A 105 -14.65 -0.30 18.50
N GLN A 106 -14.89 -0.93 19.65
CA GLN A 106 -14.99 -2.38 19.73
C GLN A 106 -16.15 -2.93 18.89
N ARG A 107 -17.30 -2.26 18.90
CA ARG A 107 -18.45 -2.64 18.08
C ARG A 107 -18.13 -2.49 16.58
N ILE A 108 -17.55 -1.39 16.15
CA ILE A 108 -17.10 -1.17 14.77
C ILE A 108 -16.17 -2.32 14.35
N LEU A 109 -15.16 -2.64 15.14
CA LEU A 109 -14.20 -3.69 14.83
C LEU A 109 -14.81 -5.09 14.78
N THR A 110 -15.79 -5.41 15.62
CA THR A 110 -16.47 -6.72 15.59
C THR A 110 -17.39 -6.89 14.38
N ARG A 111 -17.85 -5.78 13.80
CA ARG A 111 -18.73 -5.76 12.62
C ARG A 111 -17.97 -5.45 11.32
N THR A 112 -16.63 -5.38 11.37
CA THR A 112 -15.75 -5.13 10.22
C THR A 112 -14.90 -6.37 9.93
N ILE A 113 -14.81 -6.75 8.65
CA ILE A 113 -13.85 -7.75 8.15
C ILE A 113 -12.75 -7.02 7.39
N PHE A 114 -11.50 -7.31 7.75
CA PHE A 114 -10.32 -6.82 7.02
C PHE A 114 -9.76 -7.94 6.15
N LEU A 115 -9.64 -7.68 4.85
CA LEU A 115 -9.14 -8.62 3.85
C LEU A 115 -7.98 -7.99 3.08
N PRO A 116 -6.99 -8.79 2.64
CA PRO A 116 -6.03 -8.31 1.68
C PRO A 116 -6.70 -8.15 0.32
N LEU A 117 -6.35 -7.12 -0.43
CA LEU A 117 -6.70 -7.08 -1.85
C LEU A 117 -5.77 -8.00 -2.60
N GLY A 118 -6.32 -8.86 -3.46
CA GLY A 118 -5.57 -9.81 -4.28
C GLY A 118 -5.33 -11.17 -3.63
N ASN A 119 -4.33 -11.89 -4.12
CA ASN A 119 -3.99 -13.24 -3.69
C ASN A 119 -3.07 -13.22 -2.44
N PRO A 120 -2.99 -14.34 -1.69
CA PRO A 120 -2.13 -14.43 -0.50
C PRO A 120 -0.64 -14.21 -0.76
N SER A 121 -0.18 -14.35 -2.00
CA SER A 121 1.22 -14.13 -2.41
C SER A 121 1.53 -12.70 -2.85
N GLU A 122 0.54 -11.82 -2.85
CA GLU A 122 0.66 -10.42 -3.27
C GLU A 122 0.91 -9.48 -2.08
N SER A 123 1.23 -8.21 -2.37
CA SER A 123 1.57 -7.19 -1.37
C SER A 123 0.48 -6.98 -0.32
N GLY A 124 -0.78 -7.07 -0.71
CA GLY A 124 -1.93 -6.88 0.19
C GLY A 124 -1.88 -7.77 1.45
N ALA A 125 -1.40 -9.02 1.33
CA ALA A 125 -1.26 -9.91 2.49
C ALA A 125 -0.21 -9.41 3.50
N LEU A 126 0.93 -8.91 3.01
CA LEU A 126 2.00 -8.33 3.83
C LEU A 126 1.53 -7.04 4.51
N ILE A 127 0.82 -6.18 3.76
CA ILE A 127 0.28 -4.93 4.31
C ILE A 127 -0.80 -5.23 5.36
N LEU A 128 -1.66 -6.20 5.13
CA LEU A 128 -2.66 -6.64 6.12
C LEU A 128 -2.00 -7.12 7.42
N TYR A 129 -0.91 -7.88 7.32
CA TYR A 129 -0.13 -8.31 8.48
C TYR A 129 0.45 -7.11 9.24
N ASN A 130 1.08 -6.15 8.53
CA ASN A 130 1.62 -4.93 9.12
C ASN A 130 0.52 -4.06 9.74
N PHE A 131 -0.62 -3.92 9.08
CA PHE A 131 -1.79 -3.19 9.56
C PHE A 131 -2.28 -3.77 10.90
N ARG A 132 -2.42 -5.10 10.97
CA ARG A 132 -2.83 -5.77 12.21
C ARG A 132 -1.83 -5.54 13.34
N THR A 133 -0.54 -5.75 13.07
CA THR A 133 0.51 -5.69 14.11
C THR A 133 0.78 -4.27 14.57
N ALA A 134 0.81 -3.29 13.67
CA ALA A 134 1.03 -1.89 13.98
C ALA A 134 -0.08 -1.29 14.86
N ASN A 135 -1.31 -1.79 14.71
CA ASN A 135 -2.48 -1.30 15.46
C ASN A 135 -2.90 -2.24 16.61
N ALA A 136 -2.11 -3.28 16.92
CA ALA A 136 -2.40 -4.27 17.94
C ALA A 136 -3.81 -4.89 17.84
N LEU A 137 -4.29 -5.08 16.62
CA LEU A 137 -5.66 -5.58 16.39
C LEU A 137 -5.75 -7.10 16.63
N PRO A 138 -6.84 -7.57 17.22
CA PRO A 138 -7.02 -8.99 17.52
C PRO A 138 -7.19 -9.82 16.23
N LYS A 139 -6.68 -11.04 16.22
CA LYS A 139 -6.74 -11.93 15.04
C LYS A 139 -8.16 -12.17 14.55
N ARG A 140 -9.17 -12.14 15.45
CA ARG A 140 -10.58 -12.43 15.11
C ARG A 140 -11.22 -11.49 14.08
N VAL A 141 -10.64 -10.27 13.88
CA VAL A 141 -11.13 -9.32 12.87
C VAL A 141 -10.47 -9.52 11.48
N PHE A 142 -9.51 -10.46 11.40
CA PHE A 142 -8.78 -10.83 10.17
C PHE A 142 -9.14 -12.28 9.82
N ASN A 143 -10.38 -12.51 9.43
CA ASN A 143 -10.86 -13.85 9.16
C ASN A 143 -10.35 -14.39 7.82
N GLN A 144 -10.08 -15.69 7.79
CA GLN A 144 -9.85 -16.42 6.54
C GLN A 144 -11.14 -16.45 5.69
N PRO A 145 -11.03 -16.52 4.35
CA PRO A 145 -12.21 -16.52 3.45
C PRO A 145 -13.30 -17.56 3.78
N ILE A 146 -12.92 -18.68 4.41
CA ILE A 146 -13.85 -19.74 4.79
C ILE A 146 -14.80 -19.33 5.93
N ASP A 147 -14.34 -18.46 6.84
CA ASP A 147 -15.13 -18.08 8.04
C ASP A 147 -16.04 -16.86 7.79
N TRP A 148 -15.70 -16.02 6.80
CA TRP A 148 -16.44 -14.79 6.60
C TRP A 148 -17.79 -14.98 5.90
N SER A 149 -17.95 -16.00 5.05
CA SER A 149 -19.23 -16.30 4.39
C SER A 149 -20.33 -16.59 5.40
N THR A 150 -20.04 -17.33 6.47
CA THR A 150 -20.97 -17.60 7.56
C THR A 150 -21.35 -16.33 8.30
N LYS A 151 -20.36 -15.47 8.62
CA LYS A 151 -20.61 -14.18 9.31
C LYS A 151 -21.43 -13.20 8.47
N LEU A 152 -21.25 -13.23 7.15
CA LEU A 152 -22.06 -12.43 6.23
C LEU A 152 -23.51 -12.90 6.21
N SER A 153 -23.72 -14.24 6.22
CA SER A 153 -25.05 -14.84 6.26
C SER A 153 -25.81 -14.47 7.53
N ASP A 154 -25.10 -14.33 8.65
CA ASP A 154 -25.70 -13.99 9.96
C ASP A 154 -26.07 -12.51 10.11
N GLY A 155 -25.81 -11.65 9.10
CA GLY A 155 -26.11 -10.22 9.14
C GLY A 155 -25.33 -9.42 10.19
N ASN A 156 -24.22 -9.97 10.69
CA ASN A 156 -23.42 -9.38 11.76
C ASN A 156 -22.25 -8.51 11.26
N ILE A 157 -22.12 -8.33 9.94
CA ILE A 157 -21.05 -7.57 9.31
C ILE A 157 -21.63 -6.35 8.57
N ASP A 158 -21.12 -5.19 8.89
CA ASP A 158 -21.50 -3.92 8.25
C ASP A 158 -20.48 -3.48 7.21
N ASP A 159 -19.20 -3.82 7.42
CA ASP A 159 -18.10 -3.34 6.60
C ASP A 159 -17.15 -4.45 6.17
N ILE A 160 -16.76 -4.40 4.91
CA ILE A 160 -15.59 -5.11 4.39
C ILE A 160 -14.52 -4.07 4.04
N VAL A 161 -13.35 -4.22 4.61
CA VAL A 161 -12.20 -3.35 4.35
C VAL A 161 -11.15 -4.13 3.61
N LEU A 162 -10.89 -3.73 2.35
CA LEU A 162 -9.81 -4.25 1.53
C LEU A 162 -8.56 -3.43 1.77
N ILE A 163 -7.43 -4.10 1.98
CA ILE A 163 -6.14 -3.43 2.29
C ILE A 163 -5.11 -3.78 1.24
N ASP A 164 -4.42 -2.74 0.74
CA ASP A 164 -3.33 -2.86 -0.23
C ASP A 164 -2.31 -1.73 -0.04
N ASP A 165 -1.17 -1.78 -0.74
CA ASP A 165 -0.16 -0.72 -0.73
C ASP A 165 -0.47 0.37 -1.78
N VAL A 166 -0.77 -0.02 -3.01
CA VAL A 166 -0.96 0.93 -4.12
C VAL A 166 -2.07 0.49 -5.05
N THR A 167 -2.85 1.46 -5.54
CA THR A 167 -3.80 1.22 -6.64
C THR A 167 -3.55 2.21 -7.78
N LEU A 168 -3.32 1.67 -8.98
CA LEU A 168 -2.98 2.47 -10.17
C LEU A 168 -4.18 2.74 -11.07
N SER A 169 -4.95 1.70 -11.40
CA SER A 169 -6.17 1.80 -12.23
C SER A 169 -7.46 1.58 -11.45
N GLY A 170 -7.39 0.92 -10.29
CA GLY A 170 -8.55 0.46 -9.53
C GLY A 170 -9.19 -0.82 -10.03
N SER A 171 -8.77 -1.34 -11.20
CA SER A 171 -9.40 -2.51 -11.83
C SER A 171 -9.38 -3.74 -10.93
N GLN A 172 -8.24 -4.03 -10.29
CA GLN A 172 -8.12 -5.18 -9.38
C GLN A 172 -9.13 -5.10 -8.23
N ALA A 173 -9.31 -3.92 -7.64
CA ALA A 173 -10.28 -3.72 -6.56
C ALA A 173 -11.72 -3.88 -7.04
N ILE A 174 -12.06 -3.34 -8.21
CA ILE A 174 -13.39 -3.48 -8.82
C ILE A 174 -13.68 -4.96 -9.10
N ASP A 175 -12.75 -5.67 -9.74
CA ASP A 175 -12.90 -7.10 -10.05
C ASP A 175 -13.01 -7.95 -8.78
N TYR A 176 -12.25 -7.60 -7.73
CA TYR A 176 -12.29 -8.32 -6.46
C TYR A 176 -13.64 -8.14 -5.77
N VAL A 177 -14.13 -6.89 -5.68
CA VAL A 177 -15.43 -6.57 -5.09
C VAL A 177 -16.57 -7.25 -5.85
N GLY A 178 -16.51 -7.28 -7.19
CA GLY A 178 -17.50 -7.96 -8.02
C GLY A 178 -17.62 -9.48 -7.81
N ARG A 179 -16.60 -10.10 -7.20
CA ARG A 179 -16.60 -11.54 -6.84
C ARG A 179 -17.02 -11.81 -5.39
N LEU A 180 -17.13 -10.76 -4.56
CA LEU A 180 -17.58 -10.94 -3.20
C LEU A 180 -19.07 -11.27 -3.19
N PRO A 181 -19.52 -12.32 -2.48
CA PRO A 181 -20.93 -12.71 -2.40
C PRO A 181 -21.66 -11.78 -1.40
N VAL A 182 -21.57 -10.46 -1.62
CA VAL A 182 -22.08 -9.46 -0.67
C VAL A 182 -23.05 -8.51 -1.38
N ASN A 183 -24.29 -8.56 -0.98
CA ASN A 183 -25.29 -7.57 -1.33
C ASN A 183 -25.53 -6.68 -0.10
N ASN A 184 -25.42 -5.34 -0.27
CA ASN A 184 -25.72 -4.34 0.76
C ASN A 184 -24.69 -4.22 1.90
N ILE A 185 -23.44 -4.69 1.75
CA ILE A 185 -22.37 -4.45 2.72
C ILE A 185 -21.46 -3.35 2.20
N GLN A 186 -21.14 -2.38 3.05
CA GLN A 186 -20.23 -1.30 2.68
C GLN A 186 -18.83 -1.86 2.47
N THR A 187 -18.27 -1.67 1.26
CA THR A 187 -16.90 -2.04 0.95
C THR A 187 -16.01 -0.81 0.89
N THR A 188 -14.90 -0.85 1.60
CA THR A 188 -13.91 0.25 1.66
C THR A 188 -12.56 -0.28 1.20
N LEU A 189 -11.94 0.38 0.23
CA LEU A 189 -10.52 0.16 -0.09
C LEU A 189 -9.65 1.11 0.72
N MET A 190 -8.69 0.55 1.44
CA MET A 190 -7.61 1.29 2.10
C MET A 190 -6.30 0.99 1.41
N THR A 191 -5.69 2.02 0.88
CA THR A 191 -4.37 1.93 0.23
C THR A 191 -3.51 3.12 0.67
N PHE A 192 -2.20 2.96 0.65
CA PHE A 192 -1.29 4.06 0.96
C PHE A 192 -1.27 5.07 -0.17
N PHE A 193 -1.30 4.59 -1.42
CA PHE A 193 -1.22 5.41 -2.62
C PHE A 193 -2.31 5.02 -3.61
N ALA A 194 -2.91 6.04 -4.21
CA ALA A 194 -3.87 5.88 -5.31
C ALA A 194 -3.62 6.93 -6.37
N THR A 195 -3.65 6.53 -7.64
CA THR A 195 -3.61 7.49 -8.74
C THR A 195 -4.97 8.20 -8.88
N PRO A 196 -5.01 9.40 -9.47
CA PRO A 196 -6.27 10.05 -9.81
C PRO A 196 -7.18 9.18 -10.71
N ILE A 197 -6.57 8.36 -11.59
CA ILE A 197 -7.30 7.43 -12.46
C ILE A 197 -8.03 6.37 -11.61
N ALA A 198 -7.30 5.75 -10.67
CA ALA A 198 -7.90 4.76 -9.76
C ALA A 198 -9.05 5.34 -8.96
N ILE A 199 -8.85 6.54 -8.38
CA ILE A 199 -9.90 7.22 -7.60
C ILE A 199 -11.15 7.48 -8.45
N ASN A 200 -10.97 7.93 -9.70
CA ASN A 200 -12.09 8.20 -10.60
C ASN A 200 -12.82 6.93 -11.02
N ASN A 201 -12.10 5.83 -11.28
CA ASN A 201 -12.69 4.56 -11.67
C ASN A 201 -13.46 3.93 -10.49
N LEU A 202 -12.88 3.93 -9.29
CA LEU A 202 -13.52 3.40 -8.08
C LEU A 202 -14.77 4.17 -7.64
N LYS A 203 -14.87 5.46 -7.96
CA LYS A 203 -16.08 6.26 -7.69
C LYS A 203 -17.23 5.96 -8.64
N LYS A 204 -16.96 5.36 -9.80
CA LYS A 204 -17.96 5.06 -10.84
C LYS A 204 -18.48 3.61 -10.74
N ALA A 205 -17.72 2.74 -10.09
CA ALA A 205 -18.07 1.34 -9.89
C ALA A 205 -18.99 1.17 -8.67
#